data_f5c876582a379062dcd77e52a8f35310
#
_entry.id   f5c876582a379062dcd77e52a8f35310
#
_cell.length_a   1.000
_cell.length_b   1.000
_cell.length_c   1.000
_cell.angle_alpha   90.00
_cell.angle_beta   90.00
_cell.angle_gamma   90.00
#
_symmetry.space_group_name_H-M   'P 1'
#
loop_
_entity.id
_entity.type
_entity.pdbx_description
1 polymer ?
#
loop_
_entity_poly.entity_id
_entity_poly.type
_entity_poly.pdbx_seq_one_letter_code
_entity_poly.pdbx_strand_id
1 'polypeptide(L)'
;MTTEDKLLGKQVEYPQHYCPAILVAVPRRLNREIYGIDHPDRLFCGYDSWHAYEASFILDNGIPVAGMLKITYPASSPSIVESKSLKLYLGSFHMEALGKTLGQAVDRFVATVAADLSALLCTEVKVHFYEDVPSFLPFDFNDYTLLEKEPDTYALRFSVYQENPALLTENIQEAGELKVCSHLLKSY
;
A
#
# COMPACT_ATOMS: atom_id res chain seq x y z
N MET A 1 18.69 -10.58 13.94
CA MET A 1 17.40 -9.97 14.33
C MET A 1 16.67 -9.65 13.04
N THR A 2 15.69 -10.44 12.71
CA THR A 2 14.88 -10.24 11.50
C THR A 2 13.95 -9.04 11.69
N THR A 3 13.51 -8.43 10.61
CA THR A 3 12.58 -7.29 10.63
C THR A 3 11.25 -7.69 11.31
N GLU A 4 10.89 -8.97 11.25
CA GLU A 4 9.73 -9.56 11.93
C GLU A 4 9.82 -9.48 13.45
N ASP A 5 11.04 -9.64 14.04
CA ASP A 5 11.24 -9.58 15.49
C ASP A 5 10.99 -8.18 16.11
N LYS A 6 10.94 -7.15 15.29
CA LYS A 6 10.75 -5.77 15.75
C LYS A 6 9.30 -5.29 15.75
N LEU A 7 8.42 -5.87 14.94
CA LEU A 7 7.10 -5.30 14.64
C LEU A 7 5.94 -6.29 14.75
N LEU A 8 6.14 -7.58 14.44
CA LEU A 8 5.09 -8.59 14.52
C LEU A 8 4.92 -9.08 15.97
N GLY A 9 3.72 -8.94 16.52
CA GLY A 9 3.33 -9.51 17.82
C GLY A 9 3.42 -8.58 19.03
N LYS A 10 3.85 -7.33 18.89
CA LYS A 10 3.72 -6.35 19.99
C LYS A 10 2.29 -5.84 20.06
N GLN A 11 1.70 -5.81 21.27
CA GLN A 11 0.49 -5.06 21.54
C GLN A 11 0.84 -3.58 21.36
N VAL A 12 0.28 -2.97 20.30
CA VAL A 12 0.38 -1.53 20.06
C VAL A 12 -0.95 -0.95 20.49
N GLU A 13 -0.93 0.00 21.41
CA GLU A 13 -2.12 0.78 21.75
C GLU A 13 -2.57 1.55 20.49
N TYR A 14 -3.88 1.52 20.23
CA TYR A 14 -4.45 2.29 19.12
C TYR A 14 -4.37 3.77 19.48
N PRO A 15 -3.73 4.62 18.66
CA PRO A 15 -3.66 6.03 18.91
C PRO A 15 -5.08 6.63 18.85
N GLN A 16 -5.44 7.43 19.85
CA GLN A 16 -6.74 8.12 19.92
C GLN A 16 -6.72 9.48 19.21
N HIS A 17 -5.52 9.98 18.89
CA HIS A 17 -5.27 11.25 18.23
C HIS A 17 -4.20 11.08 17.15
N TYR A 18 -4.18 12.02 16.20
CA TYR A 18 -3.19 12.07 15.15
C TYR A 18 -1.78 11.83 15.67
N CYS A 19 -1.12 10.80 15.13
CA CYS A 19 0.16 10.33 15.63
C CYS A 19 1.09 9.87 14.48
N PRO A 20 1.83 10.77 13.82
CA PRO A 20 2.74 10.40 12.74
C PRO A 20 3.94 9.55 13.23
N ALA A 21 4.27 9.61 14.53
CA ALA A 21 5.37 8.84 15.11
C ALA A 21 5.15 7.31 15.08
N ILE A 22 3.93 6.84 14.80
CA ILE A 22 3.61 5.41 14.68
C ILE A 22 4.05 4.82 13.34
N LEU A 23 4.27 5.66 12.34
CA LEU A 23 4.69 5.23 11.02
C LEU A 23 6.07 4.58 11.03
N VAL A 24 6.21 3.49 10.31
CA VAL A 24 7.45 2.72 10.20
C VAL A 24 7.85 2.57 8.73
N ALA A 25 9.08 2.95 8.41
CA ALA A 25 9.71 2.68 7.12
C ALA A 25 10.50 1.37 7.17
N VAL A 26 10.30 0.52 6.18
CA VAL A 26 11.07 -0.72 6.00
C VAL A 26 12.02 -0.53 4.83
N PRO A 27 13.35 -0.57 5.05
CA PRO A 27 14.32 -0.46 3.96
C PRO A 27 14.13 -1.58 2.93
N ARG A 28 13.97 -1.23 1.66
CA ARG A 28 13.80 -2.21 0.57
C ARG A 28 14.95 -3.19 0.46
N ARG A 29 16.17 -2.74 0.78
CA ARG A 29 17.37 -3.58 0.73
C ARG A 29 17.26 -4.86 1.57
N LEU A 30 16.55 -4.81 2.71
CA LEU A 30 16.44 -5.97 3.61
C LEU A 30 15.80 -7.19 2.92
N ASN A 31 14.74 -6.98 2.14
CA ASN A 31 14.11 -8.06 1.39
C ASN A 31 14.92 -8.44 0.15
N ARG A 32 15.56 -7.45 -0.50
CA ARG A 32 16.36 -7.69 -1.71
C ARG A 32 17.63 -8.49 -1.45
N GLU A 33 18.31 -8.22 -0.32
CA GLU A 33 19.50 -8.95 0.14
C GLU A 33 19.22 -10.45 0.34
N ILE A 34 18.02 -10.80 0.83
CA ILE A 34 17.61 -12.22 1.03
C ILE A 34 17.64 -12.99 -0.29
N TYR A 35 17.31 -12.33 -1.39
CA TYR A 35 17.28 -12.92 -2.74
C TYR A 35 18.53 -12.62 -3.57
N GLY A 36 19.60 -12.06 -2.99
CA GLY A 36 20.83 -11.74 -3.71
C GLY A 36 20.67 -10.66 -4.78
N ILE A 37 19.74 -9.72 -4.60
CA ILE A 37 19.46 -8.66 -5.57
C ILE A 37 20.38 -7.45 -5.28
N ASP A 38 21.52 -7.39 -5.98
CA ASP A 38 22.55 -6.37 -5.76
C ASP A 38 22.36 -5.13 -6.61
N HIS A 39 21.61 -5.20 -7.71
CA HIS A 39 21.40 -4.10 -8.67
C HIS A 39 19.91 -3.80 -8.88
N PRO A 40 19.20 -3.31 -7.86
CA PRO A 40 17.76 -3.10 -7.91
C PRO A 40 17.33 -2.07 -8.96
N ASP A 41 18.14 -1.06 -9.23
CA ASP A 41 17.82 0.03 -10.17
C ASP A 41 17.69 -0.46 -11.63
N ARG A 42 18.24 -1.63 -11.93
CA ARG A 42 18.13 -2.26 -13.25
C ARG A 42 16.96 -3.24 -13.37
N LEU A 43 16.45 -3.70 -12.23
CA LEU A 43 15.46 -4.76 -12.16
C LEU A 43 14.05 -4.25 -11.87
N PHE A 44 13.94 -3.14 -11.13
CA PHE A 44 12.66 -2.61 -10.71
C PHE A 44 12.43 -1.21 -11.22
N CYS A 45 11.35 -1.03 -11.96
CA CYS A 45 10.84 0.28 -12.38
C CYS A 45 9.35 0.36 -12.04
N GLY A 46 8.83 1.59 -11.95
CA GLY A 46 7.42 1.85 -11.66
C GLY A 46 7.21 2.49 -10.29
N TYR A 47 6.13 2.11 -9.63
CA TYR A 47 5.70 2.71 -8.36
C TYR A 47 4.93 1.72 -7.50
N ASP A 48 4.90 1.98 -6.19
CA ASP A 48 3.99 1.32 -5.27
C ASP A 48 2.67 2.07 -5.22
N SER A 49 1.57 1.36 -5.21
CA SER A 49 0.23 1.90 -5.08
C SER A 49 -0.52 1.21 -3.95
N TRP A 50 -0.99 2.01 -2.99
CA TRP A 50 -1.76 1.56 -1.85
C TRP A 50 -3.18 2.07 -1.95
N HIS A 51 -4.14 1.22 -1.62
CA HIS A 51 -5.55 1.59 -1.47
C HIS A 51 -5.95 1.37 -0.02
N ALA A 52 -6.11 2.46 0.72
CA ALA A 52 -6.54 2.44 2.11
C ALA A 52 -8.04 2.76 2.20
N TYR A 53 -8.82 1.75 2.55
CA TYR A 53 -10.29 1.83 2.58
C TYR A 53 -10.83 2.36 3.91
N GLU A 54 -9.99 2.42 4.95
CA GLU A 54 -10.37 2.85 6.30
C GLU A 54 -10.06 4.34 6.55
N ALA A 55 -9.90 5.14 5.52
CA ALA A 55 -9.60 6.55 5.67
C ALA A 55 -10.85 7.30 6.16
N SER A 56 -10.77 7.91 7.36
CA SER A 56 -11.84 8.72 7.90
C SER A 56 -11.34 9.79 8.88
N PHE A 57 -12.13 10.86 9.03
CA PHE A 57 -11.91 11.96 9.94
C PHE A 57 -13.26 12.65 10.24
N ILE A 58 -13.28 13.69 11.06
CA ILE A 58 -14.49 14.48 11.30
C ILE A 58 -14.32 15.93 10.82
N LEU A 59 -15.45 16.59 10.55
CA LEU A 59 -15.49 18.04 10.38
C LEU A 59 -15.52 18.73 11.75
N ASP A 60 -15.27 20.05 11.78
CA ASP A 60 -15.29 20.85 13.00
C ASP A 60 -16.65 20.79 13.75
N ASN A 61 -17.73 20.47 13.06
CA ASN A 61 -19.06 20.26 13.62
C ASN A 61 -19.35 18.81 14.05
N GLY A 62 -18.35 17.91 13.96
CA GLY A 62 -18.47 16.51 14.36
C GLY A 62 -19.05 15.56 13.30
N ILE A 63 -19.36 16.06 12.09
CA ILE A 63 -19.83 15.19 10.99
C ILE A 63 -18.68 14.29 10.52
N PRO A 64 -18.86 12.95 10.51
CA PRO A 64 -17.84 12.04 10.02
C PRO A 64 -17.74 12.08 8.50
N VAL A 65 -16.51 11.96 8.01
CA VAL A 65 -16.17 11.78 6.59
C VAL A 65 -15.38 10.50 6.47
N ALA A 66 -15.78 9.63 5.57
CA ALA A 66 -15.08 8.39 5.27
C ALA A 66 -14.89 8.23 3.77
N GLY A 67 -13.83 7.55 3.37
CA GLY A 67 -13.52 7.33 1.97
C GLY A 67 -12.33 6.42 1.79
N MET A 68 -11.79 6.40 0.57
CA MET A 68 -10.60 5.64 0.21
C MET A 68 -9.45 6.59 -0.12
N LEU A 69 -8.25 6.32 0.42
CA LEU A 69 -7.03 6.93 -0.06
C LEU A 69 -6.34 6.05 -1.11
N LYS A 70 -5.91 6.66 -2.20
CA LYS A 70 -4.87 6.11 -3.08
C LYS A 70 -3.56 6.81 -2.77
N ILE A 71 -2.55 6.05 -2.36
CA ILE A 71 -1.21 6.54 -2.02
C ILE A 71 -0.24 5.95 -3.02
N THR A 72 0.56 6.77 -3.69
CA THR A 72 1.54 6.30 -4.69
C THR A 72 2.90 6.95 -4.47
N TYR A 73 3.96 6.16 -4.62
CA TYR A 73 5.35 6.64 -4.59
C TYR A 73 6.26 5.74 -5.43
N PRO A 74 7.41 6.25 -5.92
CA PRO A 74 8.28 5.52 -6.83
C PRO A 74 8.84 4.23 -6.22
N ALA A 75 8.96 3.16 -7.02
CA ALA A 75 9.64 1.92 -6.63
C ALA A 75 11.15 2.13 -6.35
N SER A 76 11.72 3.27 -6.76
CA SER A 76 13.08 3.70 -6.45
C SER A 76 13.25 4.30 -5.07
N SER A 77 12.17 4.50 -4.29
CA SER A 77 12.26 4.97 -2.90
C SER A 77 13.15 4.02 -2.07
N PRO A 78 13.95 4.53 -1.12
CA PRO A 78 14.84 3.69 -0.31
C PRO A 78 14.10 2.72 0.61
N SER A 79 12.86 3.05 0.95
CA SER A 79 12.01 2.28 1.87
C SER A 79 10.58 2.16 1.35
N ILE A 80 9.86 1.19 1.90
CA ILE A 80 8.39 1.07 1.81
C ILE A 80 7.78 1.38 3.17
N VAL A 81 6.54 1.86 3.19
CA VAL A 81 5.80 2.01 4.45
C VAL A 81 5.36 0.63 4.95
N GLU A 82 5.47 0.38 6.25
CA GLU A 82 4.97 -0.87 6.85
C GLU A 82 3.45 -0.80 6.98
N SER A 83 2.76 -1.86 6.54
CA SER A 83 1.31 -1.88 6.35
C SER A 83 0.50 -1.69 7.64
N LYS A 84 0.91 -2.33 8.76
CA LYS A 84 0.23 -2.21 10.03
C LYS A 84 0.36 -0.81 10.62
N SER A 85 1.55 -0.24 10.55
CA SER A 85 1.81 1.12 11.01
C SER A 85 1.04 2.16 10.18
N LEU A 86 0.94 1.95 8.87
CA LEU A 86 0.12 2.79 7.99
C LEU A 86 -1.36 2.75 8.39
N LYS A 87 -1.92 1.56 8.64
CA LYS A 87 -3.31 1.41 9.10
C LYS A 87 -3.55 2.11 10.44
N LEU A 88 -2.64 1.94 11.41
CA LEU A 88 -2.74 2.59 12.71
C LEU A 88 -2.61 4.12 12.59
N TYR A 89 -1.72 4.59 11.72
CA TYR A 89 -1.56 6.01 11.42
C TYR A 89 -2.84 6.60 10.82
N LEU A 90 -3.41 5.98 9.80
CA LEU A 90 -4.68 6.44 9.20
C LEU A 90 -5.82 6.39 10.21
N GLY A 91 -5.87 5.35 11.06
CA GLY A 91 -6.83 5.25 12.16
C GLY A 91 -6.72 6.37 13.19
N SER A 92 -5.56 6.97 13.35
CA SER A 92 -5.34 8.09 14.27
C SER A 92 -6.09 9.38 13.88
N PHE A 93 -6.57 9.48 12.64
CA PHE A 93 -7.37 10.61 12.17
C PHE A 93 -8.87 10.48 12.46
N HIS A 94 -9.37 9.31 12.86
CA HIS A 94 -10.81 9.05 12.94
C HIS A 94 -11.58 10.09 13.76
N MET A 95 -10.98 10.63 14.80
CA MET A 95 -11.59 11.66 15.66
C MET A 95 -10.97 13.05 15.52
N GLU A 96 -10.13 13.25 14.50
CA GLU A 96 -9.52 14.55 14.24
C GLU A 96 -10.42 15.45 13.41
N ALA A 97 -10.67 16.67 13.94
CA ALA A 97 -11.41 17.70 13.25
C ALA A 97 -10.49 18.45 12.26
N LEU A 98 -10.72 18.26 10.97
CA LEU A 98 -9.79 18.73 9.94
C LEU A 98 -10.24 20.00 9.21
N GLY A 99 -11.47 20.46 9.40
CA GLY A 99 -11.94 21.70 8.78
C GLY A 99 -13.44 21.91 8.86
N LYS A 100 -13.88 23.11 8.47
CA LYS A 100 -15.29 23.52 8.51
C LYS A 100 -16.10 22.97 7.35
N THR A 101 -15.46 22.75 6.21
CA THR A 101 -16.09 22.22 5.01
C THR A 101 -15.39 20.95 4.56
N LEU A 102 -16.11 20.10 3.82
CA LEU A 102 -15.57 18.87 3.29
C LEU A 102 -14.29 19.10 2.46
N GLY A 103 -14.30 20.07 1.52
CA GLY A 103 -13.13 20.37 0.70
C GLY A 103 -11.91 20.77 1.53
N GLN A 104 -12.07 21.68 2.51
CA GLN A 104 -10.96 22.07 3.40
C GLN A 104 -10.41 20.89 4.20
N ALA A 105 -11.28 20.03 4.71
CA ALA A 105 -10.89 18.88 5.51
C ALA A 105 -10.16 17.83 4.66
N VAL A 106 -10.67 17.54 3.46
CA VAL A 106 -10.02 16.63 2.49
C VAL A 106 -8.64 17.17 2.09
N ASP A 107 -8.54 18.45 1.72
CA ASP A 107 -7.26 19.07 1.33
C ASP A 107 -6.23 18.96 2.46
N ARG A 108 -6.66 19.25 3.70
CA ARG A 108 -5.79 19.16 4.87
C ARG A 108 -5.36 17.71 5.14
N PHE A 109 -6.29 16.75 5.08
CA PHE A 109 -6.00 15.33 5.28
C PHE A 109 -4.99 14.83 4.26
N VAL A 110 -5.26 15.06 2.97
CA VAL A 110 -4.39 14.66 1.86
C VAL A 110 -3.00 15.27 1.99
N ALA A 111 -2.92 16.58 2.26
CA ALA A 111 -1.65 17.29 2.42
C ALA A 111 -0.84 16.76 3.62
N THR A 112 -1.51 16.49 4.75
CA THR A 112 -0.85 15.95 5.94
C THR A 112 -0.29 14.55 5.67
N VAL A 113 -1.11 13.64 5.12
CA VAL A 113 -0.67 12.27 4.81
C VAL A 113 0.47 12.28 3.78
N ALA A 114 0.39 13.12 2.75
CA ALA A 114 1.44 13.24 1.74
C ALA A 114 2.77 13.74 2.36
N ALA A 115 2.71 14.74 3.23
CA ALA A 115 3.89 15.30 3.89
C ALA A 115 4.56 14.28 4.82
N ASP A 116 3.78 13.61 5.68
CA ASP A 116 4.30 12.63 6.64
C ASP A 116 4.95 11.43 5.94
N LEU A 117 4.27 10.88 4.93
CA LEU A 117 4.81 9.74 4.18
C LEU A 117 6.01 10.14 3.32
N SER A 118 6.02 11.35 2.75
CA SER A 118 7.18 11.84 1.99
C SER A 118 8.40 12.00 2.88
N ALA A 119 8.23 12.53 4.09
CA ALA A 119 9.29 12.64 5.07
C ALA A 119 9.80 11.27 5.53
N LEU A 120 8.88 10.34 5.83
CA LEU A 120 9.21 8.99 6.26
C LEU A 120 10.00 8.21 5.20
N LEU A 121 9.55 8.27 3.94
CA LEU A 121 10.08 7.45 2.84
C LEU A 121 11.22 8.13 2.06
N CYS A 122 11.54 9.39 2.40
CA CYS A 122 12.54 10.21 1.71
C CYS A 122 12.30 10.28 0.19
N THR A 123 11.03 10.40 -0.21
CA THR A 123 10.59 10.49 -1.62
C THR A 123 9.29 11.26 -1.73
N GLU A 124 8.96 11.74 -2.92
CA GLU A 124 7.65 12.34 -3.17
C GLU A 124 6.56 11.27 -3.08
N VAL A 125 5.54 11.52 -2.23
CA VAL A 125 4.35 10.68 -2.10
C VAL A 125 3.13 11.45 -2.58
N LYS A 126 2.38 10.87 -3.52
CA LYS A 126 1.12 11.41 -4.02
C LYS A 126 -0.05 10.73 -3.32
N VAL A 127 -1.00 11.53 -2.88
CA VAL A 127 -2.18 11.05 -2.15
C VAL A 127 -3.44 11.62 -2.80
N HIS A 128 -4.42 10.76 -3.04
CA HIS A 128 -5.74 11.15 -3.52
C HIS A 128 -6.81 10.57 -2.60
N PHE A 129 -7.82 11.36 -2.28
CA PHE A 129 -8.98 10.93 -1.50
C PHE A 129 -10.20 10.78 -2.42
N TYR A 130 -10.91 9.67 -2.26
CA TYR A 130 -12.15 9.36 -2.94
C TYR A 130 -13.25 9.22 -1.90
N GLU A 131 -14.28 10.07 -1.96
CA GLU A 131 -15.43 10.04 -1.05
C GLU A 131 -16.24 8.75 -1.24
N ASP A 132 -16.42 8.34 -2.50
CA ASP A 132 -17.03 7.07 -2.85
C ASP A 132 -15.95 6.13 -3.37
N VAL A 133 -15.99 4.88 -2.93
CA VAL A 133 -15.12 3.85 -3.53
C VAL A 133 -15.52 3.72 -4.99
N PRO A 134 -14.64 4.05 -5.94
CA PRO A 134 -14.98 3.97 -7.36
C PRO A 134 -15.48 2.57 -7.71
N SER A 135 -16.50 2.47 -8.56
CA SER A 135 -17.04 1.20 -9.05
C SER A 135 -15.99 0.37 -9.78
N PHE A 136 -14.94 1.00 -10.28
CA PHE A 136 -13.70 0.39 -10.74
C PHE A 136 -12.56 1.03 -9.96
N LEU A 137 -11.65 0.22 -9.48
CA LEU A 137 -10.44 0.75 -8.87
C LEU A 137 -9.65 1.52 -9.93
N PRO A 138 -9.13 2.72 -9.62
CA PRO A 138 -8.32 3.49 -10.55
C PRO A 138 -6.94 2.82 -10.70
N PHE A 139 -6.95 1.61 -11.25
CA PHE A 139 -5.74 0.88 -11.58
C PHE A 139 -5.18 1.38 -12.90
N ASP A 140 -3.89 1.59 -12.91
CA ASP A 140 -3.13 1.82 -14.13
C ASP A 140 -2.87 0.50 -14.91
N PHE A 141 -3.69 -0.53 -14.64
CA PHE A 141 -3.57 -1.89 -15.18
C PHE A 141 -4.76 -2.29 -16.06
N ASN A 142 -5.48 -1.32 -16.62
CA ASN A 142 -6.63 -1.61 -17.47
C ASN A 142 -6.28 -2.42 -18.73
N ASP A 143 -5.01 -2.33 -19.18
CA ASP A 143 -4.49 -3.08 -20.33
C ASP A 143 -3.97 -4.48 -19.95
N TYR A 144 -4.09 -4.85 -18.68
CA TYR A 144 -3.62 -6.14 -18.19
C TYR A 144 -4.75 -7.16 -18.15
N THR A 145 -4.42 -8.41 -18.47
CA THR A 145 -5.32 -9.54 -18.28
C THR A 145 -5.39 -9.90 -16.79
N LEU A 146 -6.60 -9.98 -16.26
CA LEU A 146 -6.83 -10.38 -14.88
C LEU A 146 -6.81 -11.91 -14.77
N LEU A 147 -5.77 -12.46 -14.17
CA LEU A 147 -5.56 -13.91 -14.08
C LEU A 147 -6.72 -14.64 -13.41
N GLU A 148 -7.33 -14.06 -12.38
CA GLU A 148 -8.44 -14.67 -11.64
C GLU A 148 -9.70 -14.85 -12.48
N LYS A 149 -9.79 -14.22 -13.64
CA LYS A 149 -10.92 -14.34 -14.60
C LYS A 149 -10.65 -15.34 -15.72
N GLU A 150 -9.42 -15.83 -15.84
CA GLU A 150 -9.10 -16.82 -16.85
C GLU A 150 -9.73 -18.19 -16.50
N PRO A 151 -10.35 -18.88 -17.46
CA PRO A 151 -11.08 -20.13 -17.20
C PRO A 151 -10.27 -21.19 -16.50
N ASP A 152 -8.99 -21.34 -16.83
CA ASP A 152 -8.11 -22.36 -16.30
C ASP A 152 -7.76 -22.11 -14.81
N THR A 153 -7.90 -20.88 -14.34
CA THR A 153 -7.62 -20.53 -12.94
C THR A 153 -8.54 -21.27 -11.97
N TYR A 154 -9.78 -21.55 -12.35
CA TYR A 154 -10.74 -22.29 -11.53
C TYR A 154 -10.36 -23.78 -11.34
N ALA A 155 -9.52 -24.33 -12.20
CA ALA A 155 -9.00 -25.71 -12.07
C ALA A 155 -7.80 -25.81 -11.16
N LEU A 156 -7.16 -24.69 -10.80
CA LEU A 156 -5.97 -24.67 -9.94
C LEU A 156 -6.30 -25.19 -8.53
N ARG A 157 -5.33 -25.88 -7.95
CA ARG A 157 -5.38 -26.33 -6.56
C ARG A 157 -4.10 -25.89 -5.86
N PHE A 158 -4.25 -25.12 -4.81
CA PHE A 158 -3.15 -24.67 -3.98
C PHE A 158 -3.06 -25.56 -2.75
N SER A 159 -1.89 -26.16 -2.52
CA SER A 159 -1.60 -27.03 -1.37
C SER A 159 -0.53 -26.43 -0.44
N VAL A 160 0.16 -25.41 -0.90
CA VAL A 160 1.25 -24.74 -0.17
C VAL A 160 0.94 -23.25 -0.12
N TYR A 161 1.01 -22.67 1.08
CA TYR A 161 0.73 -21.26 1.34
C TYR A 161 1.98 -20.54 1.86
N GLN A 162 3.13 -20.91 1.32
CA GLN A 162 4.42 -20.28 1.58
C GLN A 162 5.01 -19.72 0.29
N GLU A 163 5.81 -18.68 0.41
CA GLU A 163 6.54 -18.12 -0.72
C GLU A 163 7.48 -19.17 -1.32
N ASN A 164 7.41 -19.34 -2.63
CA ASN A 164 8.33 -20.18 -3.40
C ASN A 164 8.70 -19.49 -4.71
N PRO A 165 9.75 -18.65 -4.73
CA PRO A 165 10.20 -17.95 -5.93
C PRO A 165 10.60 -18.88 -7.09
N ALA A 166 10.96 -20.14 -6.81
CA ALA A 166 11.30 -21.12 -7.84
C ALA A 166 10.14 -21.40 -8.79
N LEU A 167 8.89 -21.29 -8.31
CA LEU A 167 7.70 -21.46 -9.16
C LEU A 167 7.61 -20.43 -10.29
N LEU A 168 8.24 -19.27 -10.13
CA LEU A 168 8.29 -18.22 -11.16
C LEU A 168 9.32 -18.51 -12.25
N THR A 169 10.24 -19.43 -12.02
CA THR A 169 11.36 -19.74 -12.94
C THR A 169 11.30 -21.15 -13.49
N GLU A 170 10.47 -22.02 -12.91
CA GLU A 170 10.26 -23.37 -13.41
C GLU A 170 9.41 -23.34 -14.69
N ASN A 171 9.92 -23.95 -15.75
CA ASN A 171 9.20 -24.15 -17.03
C ASN A 171 8.80 -22.86 -17.79
N ILE A 172 9.58 -21.80 -17.69
CA ILE A 172 9.39 -20.63 -18.56
C ILE A 172 9.70 -21.05 -19.99
N GLN A 173 8.67 -21.36 -20.77
CA GLN A 173 8.77 -21.35 -22.23
C GLN A 173 8.77 -19.86 -22.64
N GLU A 174 9.56 -19.51 -23.67
CA GLU A 174 9.54 -18.15 -24.24
C GLU A 174 8.12 -17.80 -24.66
N ALA A 175 7.39 -17.16 -23.75
CA ALA A 175 6.11 -16.56 -24.06
C ALA A 175 6.37 -15.16 -24.62
N GLY A 176 5.58 -14.75 -25.59
CA GLY A 176 5.57 -13.36 -26.03
C GLY A 176 5.28 -12.40 -24.90
N GLU A 177 5.39 -11.10 -25.16
CA GLU A 177 5.13 -10.06 -24.15
C GLU A 177 3.67 -10.15 -23.69
N LEU A 178 3.46 -10.71 -22.49
CA LEU A 178 2.14 -10.83 -21.86
C LEU A 178 2.09 -9.94 -20.62
N LYS A 179 1.17 -8.98 -20.63
CA LYS A 179 0.89 -8.13 -19.46
C LYS A 179 -0.22 -8.77 -18.63
N VAL A 180 0.10 -9.20 -17.43
CA VAL A 180 -0.86 -9.81 -16.50
C VAL A 180 -0.82 -9.10 -15.15
N CYS A 181 -1.94 -9.10 -14.45
CA CYS A 181 -2.01 -8.68 -13.05
C CYS A 181 -2.87 -9.66 -12.25
N SER A 182 -2.62 -9.72 -10.95
CA SER A 182 -3.41 -10.52 -10.02
C SER A 182 -3.90 -9.68 -8.85
N HIS A 183 -5.16 -9.90 -8.47
CA HIS A 183 -5.75 -9.32 -7.26
C HIS A 183 -5.39 -10.11 -6.00
N LEU A 184 -4.81 -11.30 -6.13
CA LEU A 184 -4.34 -12.13 -4.99
C LEU A 184 -3.20 -11.48 -4.21
N LEU A 185 -2.53 -10.49 -4.79
CA LEU A 185 -1.48 -9.70 -4.14
C LEU A 185 -2.02 -8.51 -3.33
N LYS A 186 -3.33 -8.33 -3.24
CA LYS A 186 -3.91 -7.33 -2.36
C LYS A 186 -3.73 -7.77 -0.92
N SER A 187 -2.90 -7.06 -0.15
CA SER A 187 -2.99 -7.15 1.30
C SER A 187 -4.21 -6.34 1.75
N TYR A 188 -5.13 -7.00 2.40
CA TYR A 188 -6.22 -6.37 3.12
C TYR A 188 -5.75 -5.95 4.50
#